data_440531801cae63bb5688048b0d2de47f
#
_entry.id   440531801cae63bb5688048b0d2de47f
#
_cell.length_a   1.000
_cell.length_b   1.000
_cell.length_c   1.000
_cell.angle_alpha   90.00
_cell.angle_beta   90.00
_cell.angle_gamma   90.00
#
_symmetry.space_group_name_H-M   'P 1'
#
loop_
_entity.id
_entity.type
_entity.pdbx_description
1 polymer ?
#
loop_
_entity_poly.entity_id
_entity_poly.type
_entity_poly.pdbx_seq_one_letter_code
_entity_poly.pdbx_strand_id
1 'polypeptide(L)'
;MLQKLSRYFKMAALIAATALLHTTLTANTSDADIADLANSIKEMTIGKKDAPLTIIEYASLGCSHCAKFHQEIYPALKKDYIDTGKVKLIFRDFPLGTPALAATMIARCSGPERYFGFVEMFFRSQTQWSHAENPLEALSKVARLGGMPTVDVQACMRNQKLLEYIQLQKKHAYEEDGINATPYFVIGTEKLSGGLPYNQMKVIIERELNRIK
;
A
#
# COMPACT_ATOMS: atom_id res chain seq x y z
N MET A 1 -50.91 29.13 51.41
CA MET A 1 -50.96 28.83 49.95
C MET A 1 -49.64 29.14 49.23
N LEU A 2 -48.80 29.95 49.84
CA LEU A 2 -47.49 30.35 49.23
C LEU A 2 -46.34 29.31 49.34
N GLN A 3 -46.38 28.35 50.24
CA GLN A 3 -45.29 27.36 50.44
C GLN A 3 -45.32 26.22 49.45
N LYS A 4 -46.44 25.95 48.78
CA LYS A 4 -46.49 24.85 47.74
C LYS A 4 -45.95 25.29 46.42
N LEU A 5 -45.95 26.54 46.02
CA LEU A 5 -45.39 27.05 44.78
C LEU A 5 -43.88 27.05 44.77
N SER A 6 -43.21 27.21 45.91
CA SER A 6 -41.72 27.20 45.99
C SER A 6 -41.10 25.83 45.76
N ARG A 7 -41.84 24.76 46.04
CA ARG A 7 -41.33 23.39 45.82
C ARG A 7 -41.32 22.95 44.33
N TYR A 8 -42.28 23.45 43.58
CA TYR A 8 -42.34 23.14 42.11
C TYR A 8 -41.30 23.92 41.31
N PHE A 9 -40.96 25.14 41.78
CA PHE A 9 -39.90 25.92 41.11
C PHE A 9 -38.50 25.37 41.33
N LYS A 10 -38.22 24.70 42.44
CA LYS A 10 -36.94 24.05 42.73
C LYS A 10 -36.79 22.70 42.02
N MET A 11 -37.88 22.00 41.75
CA MET A 11 -37.83 20.74 40.98
C MET A 11 -37.69 20.97 39.47
N ALA A 12 -38.27 22.07 38.93
CA ALA A 12 -38.10 22.40 37.51
C ALA A 12 -36.68 22.86 37.15
N ALA A 13 -35.95 23.46 38.11
CA ALA A 13 -34.56 23.89 37.90
C ALA A 13 -33.54 22.72 37.92
N LEU A 14 -33.86 21.60 38.58
CA LEU A 14 -32.98 20.42 38.62
C LEU A 14 -33.09 19.54 37.37
N ILE A 15 -34.21 19.57 36.64
CA ILE A 15 -34.42 18.77 35.42
C ILE A 15 -33.77 19.45 34.22
N ALA A 16 -33.62 20.79 34.23
CA ALA A 16 -32.96 21.50 33.14
C ALA A 16 -31.44 21.39 33.14
N ALA A 17 -30.81 21.01 34.28
CA ALA A 17 -29.34 20.89 34.38
C ALA A 17 -28.79 19.55 33.93
N THR A 18 -29.63 18.51 33.79
CA THR A 18 -29.16 17.15 33.33
C THR A 18 -29.31 16.91 31.84
N ALA A 19 -29.96 17.81 31.10
CA ALA A 19 -30.17 17.68 29.65
C ALA A 19 -29.00 18.24 28.80
N LEU A 20 -27.99 18.88 29.40
CA LEU A 20 -26.90 19.56 28.67
C LEU A 20 -25.59 18.77 28.62
N LEU A 21 -25.57 17.52 29.09
CA LEU A 21 -24.32 16.72 29.12
C LEU A 21 -24.36 15.50 28.20
N HIS A 22 -25.20 15.48 27.17
CA HIS A 22 -25.23 14.45 26.15
C HIS A 22 -24.93 14.98 24.75
N THR A 23 -24.10 16.03 24.63
CA THR A 23 -23.55 16.40 23.32
C THR A 23 -22.32 15.57 23.04
N THR A 24 -22.56 14.42 22.47
CA THR A 24 -21.91 13.87 21.24
C THR A 24 -20.40 13.87 21.23
N LEU A 25 -19.83 12.83 21.81
CA LEU A 25 -18.58 12.28 21.28
C LEU A 25 -18.95 11.37 20.06
N THR A 26 -19.46 11.96 18.98
CA THR A 26 -19.37 11.33 17.67
C THR A 26 -17.92 11.55 17.22
N ALA A 27 -17.04 10.66 17.64
CA ALA A 27 -15.70 10.62 17.13
C ALA A 27 -15.78 10.54 15.58
N ASN A 28 -15.10 11.44 14.92
CA ASN A 28 -14.88 11.45 13.47
C ASN A 28 -14.03 10.23 13.06
N THR A 29 -14.59 9.03 13.16
CA THR A 29 -13.97 7.83 12.62
C THR A 29 -13.94 7.87 11.08
N SER A 30 -14.86 8.61 10.45
CA SER A 30 -14.95 8.71 9.01
C SER A 30 -13.79 9.48 8.35
N ASP A 31 -13.30 10.56 8.97
CA ASP A 31 -12.27 11.40 8.35
C ASP A 31 -10.88 10.75 8.41
N ALA A 32 -10.56 10.08 9.51
CA ALA A 32 -9.32 9.31 9.64
C ALA A 32 -9.30 8.11 8.70
N ASP A 33 -10.42 7.38 8.56
CA ASP A 33 -10.56 6.24 7.64
C ASP A 33 -10.48 6.68 6.18
N ILE A 34 -11.05 7.85 5.83
CA ILE A 34 -11.00 8.39 4.46
C ILE A 34 -9.59 8.87 4.12
N ALA A 35 -8.91 9.55 5.04
CA ALA A 35 -7.54 10.01 4.83
C ALA A 35 -6.57 8.83 4.67
N ASP A 36 -6.74 7.78 5.45
CA ASP A 36 -5.94 6.56 5.38
C ASP A 36 -6.18 5.82 4.06
N LEU A 37 -7.43 5.66 3.62
CA LEU A 37 -7.74 5.11 2.32
C LEU A 37 -7.12 5.93 1.19
N ALA A 38 -7.25 7.26 1.22
CA ALA A 38 -6.69 8.13 0.18
C ALA A 38 -5.17 7.97 0.05
N ASN A 39 -4.45 7.73 1.14
CA ASN A 39 -3.03 7.42 1.10
C ASN A 39 -2.75 6.01 0.57
N SER A 40 -3.58 5.04 0.94
CA SER A 40 -3.40 3.63 0.55
C SER A 40 -3.67 3.37 -0.95
N ILE A 41 -4.48 4.20 -1.61
CA ILE A 41 -4.80 4.08 -3.05
C ILE A 41 -3.93 4.95 -3.95
N LYS A 42 -2.97 5.70 -3.41
CA LYS A 42 -2.02 6.47 -4.24
C LYS A 42 -1.18 5.55 -5.13
N GLU A 43 -0.72 6.10 -6.24
CA GLU A 43 0.29 5.44 -7.07
C GLU A 43 1.61 5.34 -6.28
N MET A 44 2.12 4.13 -6.15
CA MET A 44 3.33 3.86 -5.37
C MET A 44 4.56 4.09 -6.22
N THR A 45 5.25 5.18 -5.95
CA THR A 45 6.38 5.66 -6.75
C THR A 45 7.60 5.90 -5.87
N ILE A 46 8.78 5.53 -6.36
CA ILE A 46 10.08 5.83 -5.77
C ILE A 46 11.00 6.47 -6.81
N GLY A 47 11.79 7.44 -6.38
CA GLY A 47 12.67 8.26 -7.23
C GLY A 47 12.18 9.70 -7.33
N LYS A 48 12.89 10.51 -8.11
CA LYS A 48 12.52 11.91 -8.31
C LYS A 48 11.26 12.01 -9.17
N LYS A 49 10.33 12.88 -8.78
CA LYS A 49 9.06 13.08 -9.51
C LYS A 49 9.28 13.48 -10.98
N ASP A 50 10.31 14.28 -11.23
CA ASP A 50 10.72 14.81 -12.53
C ASP A 50 11.78 13.95 -13.24
N ALA A 51 12.04 12.72 -12.77
CA ALA A 51 12.95 11.81 -13.42
C ALA A 51 12.53 11.60 -14.89
N PRO A 52 13.49 11.72 -15.84
CA PRO A 52 13.18 11.69 -17.27
C PRO A 52 12.60 10.38 -17.75
N LEU A 53 12.97 9.24 -17.15
CA LEU A 53 12.48 7.93 -17.53
C LEU A 53 11.62 7.32 -16.41
N THR A 54 10.49 6.75 -16.80
CA THR A 54 9.63 5.97 -15.90
C THR A 54 9.78 4.50 -16.18
N ILE A 55 9.98 3.71 -15.13
CA ILE A 55 9.84 2.26 -15.14
C ILE A 55 8.55 1.93 -14.38
N ILE A 56 7.67 1.15 -15.00
CA ILE A 56 6.50 0.57 -14.32
C ILE A 56 6.79 -0.90 -14.11
N GLU A 57 6.67 -1.36 -12.88
CA GLU A 57 6.77 -2.76 -12.51
C GLU A 57 5.40 -3.26 -12.05
N TYR A 58 4.84 -4.23 -12.76
CA TYR A 58 3.70 -5.02 -12.28
C TYR A 58 4.23 -6.24 -11.55
N ALA A 59 3.95 -6.33 -10.25
CA ALA A 59 4.53 -7.36 -9.41
C ALA A 59 3.53 -7.92 -8.39
N SER A 60 3.80 -9.14 -7.97
CA SER A 60 3.12 -9.80 -6.87
C SER A 60 4.09 -10.06 -5.73
N LEU A 61 3.70 -9.70 -4.53
CA LEU A 61 4.50 -10.03 -3.34
C LEU A 61 4.62 -11.55 -3.11
N GLY A 62 3.70 -12.36 -3.69
CA GLY A 62 3.78 -13.82 -3.67
C GLY A 62 4.59 -14.44 -4.81
N CYS A 63 5.06 -13.65 -5.78
CA CYS A 63 5.81 -14.16 -6.91
C CYS A 63 7.30 -14.32 -6.58
N SER A 64 7.85 -15.53 -6.71
CA SER A 64 9.27 -15.80 -6.45
C SER A 64 10.22 -15.08 -7.41
N HIS A 65 9.82 -14.90 -8.67
CA HIS A 65 10.62 -14.14 -9.64
C HIS A 65 10.66 -12.64 -9.32
N CYS A 66 9.57 -12.09 -8.77
CA CYS A 66 9.56 -10.71 -8.25
C CYS A 66 10.48 -10.58 -7.04
N ALA A 67 10.40 -11.53 -6.09
CA ALA A 67 11.31 -11.54 -4.95
C ALA A 67 12.78 -11.61 -5.38
N LYS A 68 13.10 -12.48 -6.35
CA LYS A 68 14.45 -12.57 -6.92
C LYS A 68 14.90 -11.24 -7.53
N PHE A 69 14.05 -10.59 -8.33
CA PHE A 69 14.35 -9.28 -8.90
C PHE A 69 14.66 -8.25 -7.81
N HIS A 70 13.82 -8.16 -6.79
CA HIS A 70 14.00 -7.20 -5.69
C HIS A 70 15.22 -7.49 -4.81
N GLN A 71 15.63 -8.75 -4.69
CA GLN A 71 16.80 -9.12 -3.88
C GLN A 71 18.12 -8.99 -4.65
N GLU A 72 18.15 -9.32 -5.95
CA GLU A 72 19.39 -9.44 -6.70
C GLU A 72 19.63 -8.28 -7.69
N ILE A 73 18.56 -7.66 -8.22
CA ILE A 73 18.67 -6.71 -9.34
C ILE A 73 18.29 -5.30 -8.92
N TYR A 74 17.17 -5.14 -8.21
CA TYR A 74 16.66 -3.86 -7.79
C TYR A 74 17.65 -3.01 -6.98
N PRO A 75 18.50 -3.54 -6.09
CA PRO A 75 19.48 -2.72 -5.38
C PRO A 75 20.45 -1.98 -6.31
N ALA A 76 20.92 -2.64 -7.36
CA ALA A 76 21.80 -2.01 -8.36
C ALA A 76 21.03 -1.00 -9.22
N LEU A 77 19.81 -1.37 -9.66
CA LEU A 77 18.91 -0.47 -10.39
C LEU A 77 18.61 0.81 -9.57
N LYS A 78 18.31 0.64 -8.30
CA LYS A 78 18.03 1.75 -7.40
C LYS A 78 19.23 2.68 -7.28
N LYS A 79 20.40 2.14 -6.97
CA LYS A 79 21.64 2.89 -6.80
C LYS A 79 22.05 3.66 -8.07
N ASP A 80 22.01 2.99 -9.24
CA ASP A 80 22.58 3.54 -10.47
C ASP A 80 21.62 4.50 -11.20
N TYR A 81 20.31 4.35 -11.00
CA TYR A 81 19.30 5.09 -11.76
C TYR A 81 18.28 5.84 -10.91
N ILE A 82 17.71 5.21 -9.88
CA ILE A 82 16.63 5.84 -9.09
C ILE A 82 17.22 6.91 -8.16
N ASP A 83 18.24 6.56 -7.37
CA ASP A 83 18.87 7.47 -6.42
C ASP A 83 19.62 8.62 -7.14
N THR A 84 20.06 8.38 -8.38
CA THR A 84 20.67 9.42 -9.22
C THR A 84 19.64 10.33 -9.89
N GLY A 85 18.35 10.01 -9.80
CA GLY A 85 17.25 10.79 -10.38
C GLY A 85 17.09 10.63 -11.89
N LYS A 86 17.72 9.64 -12.51
CA LYS A 86 17.55 9.31 -13.93
C LYS A 86 16.25 8.58 -14.21
N VAL A 87 15.79 7.80 -13.23
CA VAL A 87 14.62 6.93 -13.33
C VAL A 87 13.72 7.14 -12.10
N LYS A 88 12.41 7.11 -12.31
CA LYS A 88 11.42 6.82 -11.26
C LYS A 88 10.81 5.46 -11.52
N LEU A 89 10.60 4.70 -10.45
CA LEU A 89 9.91 3.42 -10.49
C LEU A 89 8.50 3.57 -9.95
N ILE A 90 7.51 3.12 -10.71
CA ILE A 90 6.13 2.95 -10.29
C ILE A 90 5.89 1.47 -10.05
N PHE A 91 5.47 1.11 -8.83
CA PHE A 91 5.11 -0.26 -8.51
C PHE A 91 3.60 -0.43 -8.62
N ARG A 92 3.16 -1.33 -9.46
CA ARG A 92 1.75 -1.69 -9.65
C ARG A 92 1.48 -3.08 -9.13
N ASP A 93 0.63 -3.16 -8.14
CA ASP A 93 0.26 -4.41 -7.50
C ASP A 93 -0.51 -5.33 -8.44
N PHE A 94 0.01 -6.55 -8.60
CA PHE A 94 -0.64 -7.62 -9.35
C PHE A 94 -0.67 -8.90 -8.50
N PRO A 95 -1.41 -8.92 -7.37
CA PRO A 95 -1.34 -10.01 -6.41
C PRO A 95 -1.81 -11.35 -7.00
N LEU A 96 -1.01 -12.40 -6.80
CA LEU A 96 -1.29 -13.76 -7.18
C LEU A 96 -1.66 -14.58 -5.93
N GLY A 97 -2.96 -14.81 -5.74
CA GLY A 97 -3.50 -15.55 -4.61
C GLY A 97 -3.69 -14.72 -3.33
N THR A 98 -4.39 -15.31 -2.37
CA THR A 98 -4.85 -14.65 -1.14
C THR A 98 -3.70 -14.16 -0.24
N PRO A 99 -2.63 -14.93 0.01
CA PRO A 99 -1.53 -14.43 0.84
C PRO A 99 -0.82 -13.21 0.22
N ALA A 100 -0.65 -13.20 -1.11
CA ALA A 100 -0.06 -12.07 -1.81
C ALA A 100 -0.96 -10.83 -1.74
N LEU A 101 -2.28 -10.99 -1.85
CA LEU A 101 -3.24 -9.92 -1.69
C LEU A 101 -3.20 -9.34 -0.28
N ALA A 102 -3.13 -10.18 0.75
CA ALA A 102 -2.97 -9.76 2.13
C ALA A 102 -1.70 -8.95 2.34
N ALA A 103 -0.56 -9.42 1.83
CA ALA A 103 0.70 -8.71 1.89
C ALA A 103 0.63 -7.34 1.19
N THR A 104 -0.02 -7.28 0.02
CA THR A 104 -0.26 -6.03 -0.72
C THR A 104 -1.10 -5.04 0.08
N MET A 105 -2.21 -5.48 0.68
CA MET A 105 -3.03 -4.62 1.53
C MET A 105 -2.22 -4.05 2.68
N ILE A 106 -1.46 -4.88 3.40
CA ILE A 106 -0.62 -4.45 4.52
C ILE A 106 0.43 -3.44 4.06
N ALA A 107 1.12 -3.70 2.94
CA ALA A 107 2.10 -2.76 2.39
C ALA A 107 1.45 -1.41 2.06
N ARG A 108 0.28 -1.39 1.44
CA ARG A 108 -0.44 -0.15 1.10
C ARG A 108 -0.93 0.61 2.33
N CYS A 109 -1.39 -0.06 3.36
CA CYS A 109 -1.79 0.57 4.62
C CYS A 109 -0.64 1.22 5.38
N SER A 110 0.61 0.89 5.06
CA SER A 110 1.77 1.58 5.64
C SER A 110 1.93 3.02 5.14
N GLY A 111 1.19 3.40 4.11
CA GLY A 111 1.26 4.68 3.43
C GLY A 111 2.41 4.78 2.42
N PRO A 112 2.37 5.76 1.50
CA PRO A 112 3.29 5.83 0.37
C PRO A 112 4.76 5.97 0.79
N GLU A 113 5.05 6.62 1.90
CA GLU A 113 6.41 6.82 2.40
C GLU A 113 7.08 5.53 2.89
N ARG A 114 6.29 4.61 3.46
CA ARG A 114 6.79 3.34 4.01
C ARG A 114 6.55 2.15 3.08
N TYR A 115 5.75 2.33 2.04
CA TYR A 115 5.31 1.26 1.14
C TYR A 115 6.47 0.41 0.60
N PHE A 116 7.51 1.04 0.03
CA PHE A 116 8.65 0.30 -0.54
C PHE A 116 9.47 -0.43 0.53
N GLY A 117 9.55 0.11 1.75
CA GLY A 117 10.15 -0.60 2.88
C GLY A 117 9.39 -1.90 3.23
N PHE A 118 8.07 -1.86 3.21
CA PHE A 118 7.23 -3.04 3.40
C PHE A 118 7.33 -4.03 2.24
N VAL A 119 7.35 -3.55 1.00
CA VAL A 119 7.58 -4.39 -0.19
C VAL A 119 8.90 -5.16 -0.07
N GLU A 120 10.00 -4.47 0.27
CA GLU A 120 11.30 -5.12 0.45
C GLU A 120 11.30 -6.13 1.59
N MET A 121 10.67 -5.81 2.72
CA MET A 121 10.57 -6.73 3.86
C MET A 121 9.78 -7.99 3.49
N PHE A 122 8.65 -7.84 2.80
CA PHE A 122 7.85 -8.97 2.37
C PHE A 122 8.57 -9.83 1.33
N PHE A 123 9.29 -9.24 0.38
CA PHE A 123 10.09 -10.02 -0.57
C PHE A 123 11.26 -10.77 0.11
N ARG A 124 11.95 -10.14 1.06
CA ARG A 124 13.04 -10.82 1.80
C ARG A 124 12.55 -11.99 2.65
N SER A 125 11.38 -11.88 3.21
CA SER A 125 10.77 -12.91 4.06
C SER A 125 9.75 -13.79 3.31
N GLN A 126 9.69 -13.71 1.97
CA GLN A 126 8.64 -14.31 1.18
C GLN A 126 8.42 -15.80 1.50
N THR A 127 9.48 -16.60 1.54
CA THR A 127 9.39 -18.04 1.83
C THR A 127 8.84 -18.33 3.23
N GLN A 128 9.06 -17.42 4.19
CA GLN A 128 8.62 -17.58 5.56
C GLN A 128 7.11 -17.40 5.74
N TRP A 129 6.51 -16.48 4.96
CA TRP A 129 5.08 -16.19 5.09
C TRP A 129 4.23 -16.84 4.00
N SER A 130 4.75 -17.00 2.78
CA SER A 130 3.95 -17.55 1.65
C SER A 130 3.67 -19.04 1.78
N HIS A 131 4.53 -19.77 2.50
CA HIS A 131 4.39 -21.20 2.75
C HIS A 131 4.04 -21.54 4.20
N ALA A 132 3.76 -20.52 5.03
CA ALA A 132 3.37 -20.73 6.41
C ALA A 132 2.00 -21.42 6.49
N GLU A 133 1.78 -22.22 7.51
CA GLU A 133 0.48 -22.81 7.81
C GLU A 133 -0.58 -21.71 8.01
N ASN A 134 -0.19 -20.60 8.66
CA ASN A 134 -1.01 -19.40 8.79
C ASN A 134 -0.28 -18.20 8.18
N PRO A 135 -0.44 -17.93 6.85
CA PRO A 135 0.23 -16.84 6.17
C PRO A 135 -0.08 -15.46 6.76
N LEU A 136 -1.32 -15.23 7.21
CA LEU A 136 -1.71 -13.92 7.77
C LEU A 136 -1.02 -13.65 9.11
N GLU A 137 -0.85 -14.65 9.96
CA GLU A 137 -0.08 -14.50 11.20
C GLU A 137 1.40 -14.22 10.91
N ALA A 138 1.97 -14.94 9.95
CA ALA A 138 3.35 -14.72 9.52
C ALA A 138 3.56 -13.31 8.94
N LEU A 139 2.65 -12.85 8.08
CA LEU A 139 2.64 -11.48 7.56
C LEU A 139 2.51 -10.44 8.68
N SER A 140 1.67 -10.69 9.68
CA SER A 140 1.51 -9.80 10.83
C SER A 140 2.81 -9.71 11.66
N LYS A 141 3.56 -10.80 11.79
CA LYS A 141 4.87 -10.80 12.45
C LYS A 141 5.88 -9.94 11.67
N VAL A 142 5.93 -10.08 10.35
CA VAL A 142 6.79 -9.24 9.48
C VAL A 142 6.36 -7.77 9.56
N ALA A 143 5.06 -7.48 9.50
CA ALA A 143 4.55 -6.11 9.57
C ALA A 143 4.92 -5.42 10.90
N ARG A 144 4.91 -6.14 12.02
CA ARG A 144 5.36 -5.61 13.32
C ARG A 144 6.83 -5.21 13.31
N LEU A 145 7.70 -5.96 12.63
CA LEU A 145 9.09 -5.59 12.46
C LEU A 145 9.24 -4.27 11.68
N GLY A 146 8.32 -3.98 10.77
CA GLY A 146 8.19 -2.71 10.06
C GLY A 146 7.48 -1.61 10.85
N GLY A 147 7.16 -1.85 12.13
CA GLY A 147 6.50 -0.86 12.99
C GLY A 147 4.99 -0.72 12.77
N MET A 148 4.32 -1.72 12.18
CA MET A 148 2.85 -1.76 12.08
C MET A 148 2.28 -2.70 13.15
N PRO A 149 1.55 -2.19 14.16
CA PRO A 149 0.93 -3.01 15.19
C PRO A 149 -0.08 -4.01 14.62
N THR A 150 -0.29 -5.12 15.32
CA THR A 150 -1.24 -6.15 14.88
C THR A 150 -2.66 -5.62 14.71
N VAL A 151 -3.08 -4.66 15.54
CA VAL A 151 -4.40 -4.03 15.44
C VAL A 151 -4.57 -3.28 14.12
N ASP A 152 -3.51 -2.60 13.64
CA ASP A 152 -3.52 -1.87 12.37
C ASP A 152 -3.52 -2.84 11.19
N VAL A 153 -2.76 -3.95 11.27
CA VAL A 153 -2.82 -5.03 10.28
C VAL A 153 -4.24 -5.58 10.16
N GLN A 154 -4.90 -5.84 11.30
CA GLN A 154 -6.28 -6.34 11.31
C GLN A 154 -7.28 -5.32 10.76
N ALA A 155 -7.11 -4.04 11.07
CA ALA A 155 -7.93 -2.96 10.52
C ALA A 155 -7.75 -2.86 9.00
N CYS A 156 -6.50 -2.89 8.53
CA CYS A 156 -6.16 -2.90 7.11
C CYS A 156 -6.82 -4.07 6.37
N MET A 157 -6.75 -5.28 6.91
CA MET A 157 -7.33 -6.47 6.30
C MET A 157 -8.86 -6.44 6.22
N ARG A 158 -9.53 -5.62 7.03
CA ARG A 158 -10.97 -5.37 6.95
C ARG A 158 -11.36 -4.23 6.00
N ASN A 159 -10.38 -3.53 5.43
CA ASN A 159 -10.65 -2.39 4.54
C ASN A 159 -11.15 -2.87 3.16
N GLN A 160 -12.46 -3.00 3.04
CA GLN A 160 -13.12 -3.47 1.82
C GLN A 160 -12.85 -2.57 0.62
N LYS A 161 -12.79 -1.25 0.80
CA LYS A 161 -12.52 -0.30 -0.29
C LYS A 161 -11.10 -0.44 -0.85
N LEU A 162 -10.11 -0.71 0.01
CA LEU A 162 -8.75 -1.00 -0.43
C LEU A 162 -8.67 -2.33 -1.18
N LEU A 163 -9.36 -3.35 -0.69
CA LEU A 163 -9.47 -4.64 -1.37
C LEU A 163 -10.03 -4.48 -2.79
N GLU A 164 -11.15 -3.80 -2.91
CA GLU A 164 -11.83 -3.53 -4.20
C GLU A 164 -10.91 -2.73 -5.14
N TYR A 165 -10.23 -1.72 -4.63
CA TYR A 165 -9.27 -0.95 -5.41
C TYR A 165 -8.15 -1.83 -5.99
N ILE A 166 -7.51 -2.67 -5.17
CA ILE A 166 -6.42 -3.56 -5.62
C ILE A 166 -6.94 -4.55 -6.68
N GLN A 167 -8.11 -5.13 -6.46
CA GLN A 167 -8.72 -6.07 -7.41
C GLN A 167 -9.07 -5.39 -8.74
N LEU A 168 -9.60 -4.17 -8.69
CA LEU A 168 -9.91 -3.39 -9.87
C LEU A 168 -8.65 -3.03 -10.67
N GLN A 169 -7.58 -2.58 -9.98
CA GLN A 169 -6.30 -2.27 -10.63
C GLN A 169 -5.69 -3.50 -11.30
N LYS A 170 -5.72 -4.66 -10.63
CA LYS A 170 -5.27 -5.92 -11.22
C LYS A 170 -6.10 -6.31 -12.45
N LYS A 171 -7.44 -6.18 -12.35
CA LYS A 171 -8.36 -6.48 -13.47
C LYS A 171 -8.05 -5.60 -14.68
N HIS A 172 -7.92 -4.29 -14.47
CA HIS A 172 -7.56 -3.34 -15.53
C HIS A 172 -6.21 -3.70 -16.18
N ALA A 173 -5.19 -3.97 -15.37
CA ALA A 173 -3.88 -4.38 -15.87
C ALA A 173 -3.96 -5.64 -16.74
N TYR A 174 -4.78 -6.63 -16.36
CA TYR A 174 -4.95 -7.85 -17.10
C TYR A 174 -5.74 -7.65 -18.41
N GLU A 175 -6.90 -6.96 -18.34
CA GLU A 175 -7.83 -6.84 -19.46
C GLU A 175 -7.42 -5.76 -20.47
N GLU A 176 -6.89 -4.63 -20.01
CA GLU A 176 -6.60 -3.47 -20.86
C GLU A 176 -5.11 -3.32 -21.17
N ASP A 177 -4.22 -3.53 -20.18
CA ASP A 177 -2.77 -3.40 -20.39
C ASP A 177 -2.13 -4.70 -20.93
N GLY A 178 -2.85 -5.83 -20.89
CA GLY A 178 -2.41 -7.14 -21.36
C GLY A 178 -1.39 -7.82 -20.41
N ILE A 179 -1.39 -7.44 -19.13
CA ILE A 179 -0.46 -7.97 -18.13
C ILE A 179 -0.95 -9.35 -17.66
N ASN A 180 -0.22 -10.40 -18.00
CA ASN A 180 -0.58 -11.79 -17.67
C ASN A 180 0.51 -12.55 -16.91
N ALA A 181 1.62 -11.90 -16.57
CA ALA A 181 2.74 -12.48 -15.84
C ALA A 181 3.36 -11.45 -14.88
N THR A 182 4.10 -11.94 -13.87
CA THR A 182 4.90 -11.11 -12.96
C THR A 182 6.29 -11.68 -12.75
N PRO A 183 7.34 -10.83 -12.61
CA PRO A 183 7.28 -9.39 -12.82
C PRO A 183 7.05 -9.06 -14.30
N TYR A 184 6.40 -7.91 -14.56
CA TYR A 184 6.28 -7.37 -15.89
C TYR A 184 6.72 -5.91 -15.84
N PHE A 185 7.56 -5.50 -16.79
CA PHE A 185 8.12 -4.15 -16.82
C PHE A 185 7.67 -3.37 -18.06
N VAL A 186 7.39 -2.10 -17.86
CA VAL A 186 7.29 -1.11 -18.93
C VAL A 186 8.40 -0.10 -18.71
N ILE A 187 9.36 -0.02 -19.62
CA ILE A 187 10.52 0.88 -19.55
C ILE A 187 10.46 1.81 -20.77
N GLY A 188 9.98 3.02 -20.59
CA GLY A 188 9.69 3.88 -21.73
C GLY A 188 8.67 3.24 -22.66
N THR A 189 9.08 2.85 -23.88
CA THR A 189 8.22 2.17 -24.85
C THR A 189 8.36 0.64 -24.84
N GLU A 190 9.34 0.10 -24.13
CA GLU A 190 9.61 -1.33 -24.08
C GLU A 190 8.72 -2.04 -23.05
N LYS A 191 8.15 -3.15 -23.47
CA LYS A 191 7.32 -4.03 -22.63
C LYS A 191 8.02 -5.39 -22.47
N LEU A 192 8.26 -5.79 -21.24
CA LEU A 192 9.12 -6.93 -20.90
C LEU A 192 8.40 -7.85 -19.89
N SER A 193 8.15 -9.08 -20.30
CA SER A 193 7.58 -10.11 -19.42
C SER A 193 8.69 -10.91 -18.75
N GLY A 194 8.60 -11.04 -17.42
CA GLY A 194 9.60 -11.74 -16.60
C GLY A 194 10.78 -10.88 -16.18
N GLY A 195 11.61 -11.45 -15.29
CA GLY A 195 12.82 -10.79 -14.80
C GLY A 195 13.95 -10.89 -15.83
N LEU A 196 14.65 -9.78 -16.04
CA LEU A 196 15.86 -9.73 -16.87
C LEU A 196 17.09 -9.60 -15.99
N PRO A 197 18.26 -10.15 -16.40
CA PRO A 197 19.53 -9.85 -15.76
C PRO A 197 19.82 -8.34 -15.79
N TYR A 198 20.48 -7.83 -14.74
CA TYR A 198 20.74 -6.40 -14.59
C TYR A 198 21.41 -5.75 -15.80
N ASN A 199 22.42 -6.43 -16.39
CA ASN A 199 23.12 -5.93 -17.58
C ASN A 199 22.19 -5.72 -18.79
N GLN A 200 21.22 -6.60 -18.99
CA GLN A 200 20.23 -6.45 -20.07
C GLN A 200 19.24 -5.32 -19.77
N MET A 201 18.76 -5.22 -18.53
CA MET A 201 17.90 -4.12 -18.11
C MET A 201 18.62 -2.76 -18.25
N LYS A 202 19.90 -2.70 -17.89
CA LYS A 202 20.75 -1.54 -18.07
C LYS A 202 20.82 -1.07 -19.53
N VAL A 203 21.02 -1.97 -20.48
CA VAL A 203 21.07 -1.64 -21.92
C VAL A 203 19.75 -0.99 -22.37
N ILE A 204 18.61 -1.52 -21.92
CA ILE A 204 17.29 -0.97 -22.26
C ILE A 204 17.12 0.42 -21.66
N ILE A 205 17.43 0.58 -20.37
CA ILE A 205 17.33 1.86 -19.68
C ILE A 205 18.18 2.94 -20.36
N GLU A 206 19.44 2.64 -20.66
CA GLU A 206 20.32 3.60 -21.31
C GLU A 206 19.84 3.96 -22.74
N ARG A 207 19.29 3.00 -23.48
CA ARG A 207 18.69 3.26 -24.78
C ARG A 207 17.49 4.19 -24.67
N GLU A 208 16.58 3.93 -23.72
CA GLU A 208 15.39 4.76 -23.52
C GLU A 208 15.77 6.18 -23.00
N LEU A 209 16.76 6.29 -22.11
CA LEU A 209 17.29 7.56 -21.67
C LEU A 209 17.90 8.39 -22.81
N ASN A 210 18.56 7.75 -23.78
CA ASN A 210 19.12 8.45 -24.95
C ASN A 210 18.06 8.89 -25.94
N ARG A 211 16.89 8.23 -25.99
CA ARG A 211 15.75 8.61 -26.86
C ARG A 211 15.02 9.88 -26.41
N ILE A 212 15.09 10.21 -25.13
CA ILE A 212 14.35 11.33 -24.53
C ILE A 212 15.24 12.57 -24.27
N LYS A 213 16.54 12.50 -24.66
CA LYS A 213 17.44 13.65 -24.69
C LYS A 213 17.23 14.47 -25.96
#